data_793210022e6afee94ffd4cd36c789131
#
_entry.id   793210022e6afee94ffd4cd36c789131
#
_cell.length_a   1.000
_cell.length_b   1.000
_cell.length_c   1.000
_cell.angle_alpha   90.00
_cell.angle_beta   90.00
_cell.angle_gamma   90.00
#
_symmetry.space_group_name_H-M   'P 1'
#
loop_
_entity.id
_entity.type
_entity.pdbx_description
1 polymer ?
#
loop_
_entity_poly.entity_id
_entity_poly.type
_entity_poly.pdbx_seq_one_letter_code
_entity_poly.pdbx_strand_id
1 'polypeptide(L)'
;MAFVNGEEVFFHVYNDQIEVVDASAARNLIAKLGRTGAYTHDLGRYWAYRALKERPELLAALARRYPHILIDEAQDIGSAHQAIVELLIGAGSCVTLIGDPNQGIYEFAGANGKFLTDYHHRESIKQYSLQRNFRSAPSIVDLANGLCGRSDVAERAAPSTPHGAFFTGYKRTQHSQLITAFQGAMSAVGADVTRSAVLCRGKGLADTLRGDEAPAGQGLVKAFAAAAVLRDRRKDFLRAFQRVVVAVVALLENVPHGMVSQITQPSGDVASLEIRKAIWAFTRNAAAGLPSASLVADTQWHPLLLARIKVLLAGLESKFGLKSTDNIGRKLSKKSLPSAPLANAEDLASSDVATLRVDTVHKAKGESLDAVLYITLKEHAQALLDGVSTEVGRIGYVAATRARDLLWVAVPDSAMKELRPMLLAKGFKEVGIATVVATTPSVPSTTQTQ
;
A
#
# COMPACT_ATOMS: atom_id res chain seq x y z
N MET A 1 10.08 -20.76 3.13
CA MET A 1 11.17 -21.35 3.94
C MET A 1 11.12 -20.73 5.33
N ALA A 2 11.31 -21.55 6.35
CA ALA A 2 11.45 -21.14 7.75
C ALA A 2 12.61 -21.89 8.40
N PHE A 3 13.04 -21.42 9.58
CA PHE A 3 14.00 -22.13 10.43
C PHE A 3 13.26 -22.62 11.67
N VAL A 4 13.24 -23.92 11.86
CA VAL A 4 12.59 -24.58 13.00
C VAL A 4 13.65 -25.36 13.76
N ASN A 5 13.86 -25.03 15.02
CA ASN A 5 14.92 -25.62 15.87
C ASN A 5 16.32 -25.62 15.23
N GLY A 6 16.63 -24.54 14.46
CA GLY A 6 17.92 -24.41 13.77
C GLY A 6 18.02 -25.19 12.44
N GLU A 7 16.98 -25.92 12.05
CA GLU A 7 16.91 -26.63 10.77
C GLU A 7 16.15 -25.85 9.72
N GLU A 8 16.57 -25.99 8.45
CA GLU A 8 15.91 -25.38 7.31
C GLU A 8 14.69 -26.20 6.91
N VAL A 9 13.51 -25.61 7.02
CA VAL A 9 12.25 -26.20 6.58
C VAL A 9 11.74 -25.46 5.35
N PHE A 10 11.51 -26.18 4.27
CA PHE A 10 10.95 -25.65 3.04
C PHE A 10 9.47 -26.01 2.95
N PHE A 11 8.65 -25.06 2.55
CA PHE A 11 7.21 -25.25 2.42
C PHE A 11 6.66 -24.48 1.22
N HIS A 12 5.58 -25.00 0.68
CA HIS A 12 4.76 -24.37 -0.35
C HIS A 12 3.45 -23.91 0.27
N VAL A 13 3.00 -22.74 -0.09
CA VAL A 13 1.70 -22.18 0.36
C VAL A 13 0.80 -22.07 -0.86
N TYR A 14 -0.31 -22.80 -0.83
CA TYR A 14 -1.32 -22.77 -1.87
C TYR A 14 -2.72 -22.78 -1.23
N ASN A 15 -3.57 -21.81 -1.55
CA ASN A 15 -4.91 -21.65 -0.97
C ASN A 15 -4.93 -21.76 0.56
N ASP A 16 -4.03 -21.02 1.24
CA ASP A 16 -3.84 -21.02 2.71
C ASP A 16 -3.44 -22.36 3.33
N GLN A 17 -3.15 -23.38 2.52
CA GLN A 17 -2.59 -24.64 2.97
C GLN A 17 -1.07 -24.59 2.88
N ILE A 18 -0.41 -25.09 3.93
CA ILE A 18 1.05 -25.16 4.02
C ILE A 18 1.45 -26.62 3.84
N GLU A 19 2.21 -26.91 2.79
CA GLU A 19 2.81 -28.23 2.54
C GLU A 19 4.33 -28.14 2.73
N VAL A 20 4.88 -29.03 3.56
CA VAL A 20 6.33 -29.17 3.73
C VAL A 20 6.89 -29.89 2.51
N VAL A 21 7.92 -29.27 1.91
CA VAL A 21 8.60 -29.79 0.70
C VAL A 21 9.89 -30.48 1.10
N ASP A 22 10.26 -31.54 0.37
CA ASP A 22 11.55 -32.20 0.56
C ASP A 22 12.72 -31.22 0.46
N ALA A 23 13.55 -31.19 1.49
CA ALA A 23 14.62 -30.23 1.63
C ALA A 23 15.70 -30.36 0.53
N SER A 24 15.96 -31.59 0.06
CA SER A 24 16.97 -31.83 -0.99
C SER A 24 16.47 -31.33 -2.34
N ALA A 25 15.21 -31.62 -2.69
CA ALA A 25 14.58 -31.14 -3.91
C ALA A 25 14.50 -29.59 -3.92
N ALA A 26 14.11 -28.98 -2.78
CA ALA A 26 14.05 -27.55 -2.62
C ALA A 26 15.43 -26.88 -2.79
N ARG A 27 16.48 -27.40 -2.15
CA ARG A 27 17.85 -26.88 -2.28
C ARG A 27 18.36 -27.00 -3.73
N ASN A 28 18.09 -28.11 -4.41
CA ASN A 28 18.47 -28.30 -5.81
C ASN A 28 17.80 -27.26 -6.72
N LEU A 29 16.51 -26.98 -6.51
CA LEU A 29 15.79 -25.96 -7.27
C LEU A 29 16.34 -24.56 -6.98
N ILE A 30 16.58 -24.23 -5.71
CA ILE A 30 17.18 -22.95 -5.29
C ILE A 30 18.56 -22.78 -5.91
N ALA A 31 19.41 -23.82 -5.91
CA ALA A 31 20.72 -23.77 -6.51
C ALA A 31 20.65 -23.59 -8.05
N LYS A 32 19.67 -24.19 -8.71
CA LYS A 32 19.42 -24.01 -10.14
C LYS A 32 18.99 -22.57 -10.44
N LEU A 33 18.09 -21.97 -9.67
CA LEU A 33 17.67 -20.59 -9.81
C LEU A 33 18.83 -19.62 -9.51
N GLY A 34 19.61 -19.87 -8.47
CA GLY A 34 20.79 -19.06 -8.13
C GLY A 34 21.81 -18.97 -9.26
N ARG A 35 22.02 -20.05 -10.00
CA ARG A 35 22.93 -20.08 -11.19
C ARG A 35 22.43 -19.19 -12.33
N THR A 36 21.13 -18.96 -12.45
CA THR A 36 20.56 -18.05 -13.46
C THR A 36 20.56 -16.59 -13.02
N GLY A 37 20.97 -16.28 -11.78
CA GLY A 37 20.91 -14.95 -11.20
C GLY A 37 19.51 -14.49 -10.82
N ALA A 38 18.48 -15.37 -10.94
CA ALA A 38 17.11 -15.07 -10.58
C ALA A 38 16.82 -15.52 -9.15
N TYR A 39 16.41 -14.60 -8.29
CA TYR A 39 15.97 -14.92 -6.92
C TYR A 39 14.97 -13.90 -6.40
N THR A 40 14.11 -14.36 -5.49
CA THR A 40 13.21 -13.51 -4.72
C THR A 40 13.92 -12.93 -3.50
N HIS A 41 13.29 -11.99 -2.80
CA HIS A 41 13.82 -11.49 -1.53
C HIS A 41 14.07 -12.60 -0.51
N ASP A 42 13.20 -13.61 -0.45
CA ASP A 42 13.37 -14.75 0.48
C ASP A 42 14.56 -15.61 0.11
N LEU A 43 14.77 -15.86 -1.18
CA LEU A 43 15.97 -16.56 -1.64
C LEU A 43 17.24 -15.76 -1.41
N GLY A 44 17.19 -14.43 -1.53
CA GLY A 44 18.32 -13.57 -1.18
C GLY A 44 18.70 -13.69 0.30
N ARG A 45 17.71 -13.71 1.21
CA ARG A 45 17.93 -13.96 2.64
C ARG A 45 18.50 -15.35 2.91
N TYR A 46 17.98 -16.36 2.24
CA TYR A 46 18.50 -17.72 2.33
C TYR A 46 19.97 -17.82 1.92
N TRP A 47 20.35 -17.22 0.80
CA TRP A 47 21.74 -17.20 0.35
C TRP A 47 22.65 -16.41 1.27
N ALA A 48 22.19 -15.31 1.85
CA ALA A 48 22.94 -14.58 2.86
C ALA A 48 23.19 -15.44 4.11
N TYR A 49 22.15 -16.11 4.62
CA TYR A 49 22.29 -17.05 5.74
C TYR A 49 23.28 -18.16 5.42
N ARG A 50 23.16 -18.82 4.27
CA ARG A 50 24.08 -19.90 3.87
C ARG A 50 25.52 -19.43 3.72
N ALA A 51 25.73 -18.27 3.10
CA ALA A 51 27.07 -17.70 2.96
C ALA A 51 27.74 -17.47 4.30
N LEU A 52 26.99 -16.99 5.29
CA LEU A 52 27.51 -16.79 6.64
C LEU A 52 27.74 -18.10 7.39
N LYS A 53 26.85 -19.08 7.24
CA LYS A 53 26.94 -20.39 7.89
C LYS A 53 28.09 -21.24 7.34
N GLU A 54 28.30 -21.21 6.03
CA GLU A 54 29.26 -22.05 5.29
C GLU A 54 30.67 -21.41 5.25
N ARG A 55 30.79 -20.12 5.59
CA ARG A 55 32.07 -19.37 5.54
C ARG A 55 32.33 -18.65 6.87
N PRO A 56 32.87 -19.37 7.86
CA PRO A 56 33.14 -18.80 9.19
C PRO A 56 34.10 -17.59 9.14
N GLU A 57 35.02 -17.54 8.21
CA GLU A 57 35.92 -16.41 7.98
C GLU A 57 35.19 -15.15 7.57
N LEU A 58 34.15 -15.27 6.70
CA LEU A 58 33.29 -14.16 6.31
C LEU A 58 32.46 -13.65 7.50
N LEU A 59 31.87 -14.57 8.24
CA LEU A 59 31.08 -14.26 9.44
C LEU A 59 31.94 -13.54 10.49
N ALA A 60 33.15 -14.04 10.77
CA ALA A 60 34.08 -13.43 11.71
C ALA A 60 34.56 -12.04 11.20
N ALA A 61 34.78 -11.88 9.90
CA ALA A 61 35.11 -10.58 9.32
C ALA A 61 34.00 -9.56 9.49
N LEU A 62 32.74 -9.97 9.27
CA LEU A 62 31.57 -9.12 9.47
C LEU A 62 31.37 -8.75 10.94
N ALA A 63 31.50 -9.71 11.87
CA ALA A 63 31.38 -9.44 13.30
C ALA A 63 32.46 -8.45 13.78
N ARG A 64 33.71 -8.57 13.28
CA ARG A 64 34.77 -7.58 13.58
C ARG A 64 34.49 -6.21 12.94
N ARG A 65 33.94 -6.19 11.74
CA ARG A 65 33.60 -4.94 11.04
C ARG A 65 32.42 -4.21 11.68
N TYR A 66 31.45 -4.97 12.20
CA TYR A 66 30.23 -4.48 12.83
C TYR A 66 30.09 -5.07 14.25
N PRO A 67 30.93 -4.62 15.20
CA PRO A 67 30.88 -5.14 16.57
C PRO A 67 29.58 -4.75 17.29
N HIS A 68 28.92 -3.66 16.86
CA HIS A 68 27.63 -3.22 17.34
C HIS A 68 26.66 -3.10 16.18
N ILE A 69 25.52 -3.76 16.29
CA ILE A 69 24.45 -3.76 15.29
C ILE A 69 23.18 -3.27 15.98
N LEU A 70 22.57 -2.22 15.43
CA LEU A 70 21.28 -1.68 15.85
C LEU A 70 20.25 -2.03 14.82
N ILE A 71 19.15 -2.69 15.22
CA ILE A 71 18.06 -3.09 14.34
C ILE A 71 16.80 -2.38 14.81
N ASP A 72 16.30 -1.45 13.98
CA ASP A 72 15.02 -0.79 14.19
C ASP A 72 13.88 -1.62 13.55
N GLU A 73 12.64 -1.38 13.99
CA GLU A 73 11.44 -2.13 13.55
C GLU A 73 11.60 -3.65 13.78
N ALA A 74 12.25 -4.04 14.87
CA ALA A 74 12.64 -5.42 15.12
C ALA A 74 11.45 -6.40 15.26
N GLN A 75 10.22 -5.91 15.45
CA GLN A 75 9.00 -6.74 15.38
C GLN A 75 8.74 -7.31 13.98
N ASP A 76 9.40 -6.78 12.94
CA ASP A 76 9.26 -7.26 11.55
C ASP A 76 10.36 -8.28 11.17
N ILE A 77 11.17 -8.71 12.13
CA ILE A 77 12.15 -9.77 11.93
C ILE A 77 11.44 -11.11 11.76
N GLY A 78 11.47 -11.65 10.53
CA GLY A 78 11.03 -13.01 10.22
C GLY A 78 12.14 -14.03 10.48
N SER A 79 11.81 -15.34 10.41
CA SER A 79 12.71 -16.44 10.79
C SER A 79 14.06 -16.44 10.05
N ALA A 80 14.10 -16.08 8.77
CA ALA A 80 15.36 -16.02 8.01
C ALA A 80 16.28 -14.89 8.51
N HIS A 81 15.71 -13.72 8.83
CA HIS A 81 16.48 -12.63 9.44
C HIS A 81 16.97 -12.99 10.83
N GLN A 82 16.11 -13.62 11.66
CA GLN A 82 16.47 -14.12 12.97
C GLN A 82 17.69 -15.04 12.90
N ALA A 83 17.68 -16.01 11.98
CA ALA A 83 18.81 -16.93 11.82
C ALA A 83 20.13 -16.21 11.47
N ILE A 84 20.08 -15.16 10.65
CA ILE A 84 21.26 -14.34 10.34
C ILE A 84 21.75 -13.57 11.58
N VAL A 85 20.82 -12.97 12.31
CA VAL A 85 21.14 -12.20 13.53
C VAL A 85 21.79 -13.11 14.59
N GLU A 86 21.27 -14.33 14.78
CA GLU A 86 21.83 -15.30 15.73
C GLU A 86 23.26 -15.73 15.35
N LEU A 87 23.55 -15.90 14.05
CA LEU A 87 24.92 -16.18 13.60
C LEU A 87 25.87 -15.02 13.95
N LEU A 88 25.46 -13.78 13.77
CA LEU A 88 26.26 -12.59 14.07
C LEU A 88 26.48 -12.45 15.58
N ILE A 89 25.46 -12.71 16.40
CA ILE A 89 25.58 -12.75 17.88
C ILE A 89 26.56 -13.82 18.30
N GLY A 90 26.43 -15.04 17.75
CA GLY A 90 27.33 -16.16 18.03
C GLY A 90 28.79 -15.88 17.62
N ALA A 91 29.01 -15.01 16.65
CA ALA A 91 30.33 -14.57 16.20
C ALA A 91 30.89 -13.36 16.99
N GLY A 92 30.15 -12.86 17.99
CA GLY A 92 30.60 -11.81 18.91
C GLY A 92 30.07 -10.40 18.60
N SER A 93 29.16 -10.23 17.67
CA SER A 93 28.46 -8.93 17.50
C SER A 93 27.50 -8.67 18.67
N CYS A 94 27.54 -7.45 19.22
CA CYS A 94 26.53 -6.97 20.17
C CYS A 94 25.34 -6.43 19.40
N VAL A 95 24.16 -7.03 19.55
CA VAL A 95 22.95 -6.64 18.83
C VAL A 95 21.97 -5.94 19.77
N THR A 96 21.49 -4.78 19.34
CA THR A 96 20.43 -4.03 20.01
C THR A 96 19.19 -4.04 19.11
N LEU A 97 18.06 -4.51 19.64
CA LEU A 97 16.78 -4.51 18.95
C LEU A 97 15.90 -3.36 19.46
N ILE A 98 15.36 -2.58 18.54
CA ILE A 98 14.38 -1.52 18.81
C ILE A 98 13.10 -1.88 18.07
N GLY A 99 11.95 -1.84 18.77
CA GLY A 99 10.69 -2.16 18.13
C GLY A 99 9.51 -2.13 19.10
N ASP A 100 8.33 -2.24 18.53
CA ASP A 100 7.07 -2.35 19.26
C ASP A 100 6.34 -3.63 18.83
N PRO A 101 6.22 -4.66 19.68
CA PRO A 101 5.51 -5.89 19.35
C PRO A 101 4.07 -5.65 18.87
N ASN A 102 3.43 -4.56 19.37
CA ASN A 102 2.07 -4.18 18.99
C ASN A 102 1.96 -3.62 17.56
N GLN A 103 3.10 -3.36 16.88
CA GLN A 103 3.16 -2.91 15.49
C GLN A 103 3.60 -4.01 14.51
N GLY A 104 3.65 -5.26 14.95
CA GLY A 104 3.93 -6.42 14.07
C GLY A 104 2.74 -6.73 13.17
N ILE A 105 2.77 -6.30 11.90
CA ILE A 105 1.68 -6.45 10.93
C ILE A 105 2.09 -7.21 9.65
N TYR A 106 3.18 -7.99 9.72
CA TYR A 106 3.69 -8.78 8.60
C TYR A 106 3.70 -10.30 8.92
N GLU A 107 2.66 -10.78 9.62
CA GLU A 107 2.54 -12.21 9.93
C GLU A 107 2.51 -13.09 8.68
N PHE A 108 1.87 -12.61 7.60
CA PHE A 108 1.87 -13.29 6.31
C PHE A 108 3.28 -13.47 5.71
N ALA A 109 4.26 -12.67 6.15
CA ALA A 109 5.68 -12.79 5.77
C ALA A 109 6.52 -13.51 6.85
N GLY A 110 5.87 -14.13 7.84
CA GLY A 110 6.53 -14.86 8.92
C GLY A 110 7.15 -13.97 10.01
N ALA A 111 6.76 -12.70 10.08
CA ALA A 111 7.20 -11.75 11.09
C ALA A 111 6.04 -11.43 12.06
N ASN A 112 6.07 -12.03 13.23
CA ASN A 112 5.00 -11.96 14.24
C ASN A 112 5.41 -11.25 15.54
N GLY A 113 6.55 -10.55 15.55
CA GLY A 113 7.09 -9.89 16.73
C GLY A 113 7.67 -10.84 17.78
N LYS A 114 7.53 -12.16 17.60
CA LYS A 114 7.98 -13.16 18.60
C LYS A 114 9.47 -13.07 18.87
N PHE A 115 10.29 -12.87 17.84
CA PHE A 115 11.74 -12.75 18.02
C PHE A 115 12.11 -11.58 18.94
N LEU A 116 11.49 -10.42 18.76
CA LEU A 116 11.72 -9.26 19.64
C LEU A 116 11.32 -9.57 21.08
N THR A 117 10.16 -10.22 21.29
CA THR A 117 9.68 -10.60 22.62
C THR A 117 10.58 -11.66 23.27
N ASP A 118 10.97 -12.71 22.54
CA ASP A 118 11.85 -13.76 23.05
C ASP A 118 13.25 -13.20 23.36
N TYR A 119 13.76 -12.27 22.53
CA TYR A 119 15.03 -11.60 22.78
C TYR A 119 15.01 -10.74 24.03
N HIS A 120 13.90 -10.06 24.28
CA HIS A 120 13.67 -9.24 25.47
C HIS A 120 13.78 -10.08 26.78
N HIS A 121 13.37 -11.34 26.75
CA HIS A 121 13.40 -12.22 27.93
C HIS A 121 14.74 -12.94 28.16
N ARG A 122 15.79 -12.68 27.37
CA ARG A 122 17.12 -13.28 27.60
C ARG A 122 17.81 -12.65 28.81
N GLU A 123 18.34 -13.46 29.72
CA GLU A 123 18.97 -13.01 30.98
C GLU A 123 20.11 -12.03 30.77
N SER A 124 20.86 -12.14 29.66
CA SER A 124 22.03 -11.29 29.37
C SER A 124 21.68 -9.95 28.72
N ILE A 125 20.40 -9.69 28.41
CA ILE A 125 19.97 -8.52 27.65
C ILE A 125 19.50 -7.40 28.58
N LYS A 126 20.06 -6.21 28.43
CA LYS A 126 19.55 -5.01 29.09
C LYS A 126 18.28 -4.52 28.39
N GLN A 127 17.25 -4.29 29.18
CA GLN A 127 15.95 -3.86 28.71
C GLN A 127 15.75 -2.36 28.98
N TYR A 128 15.23 -1.65 27.98
CA TYR A 128 14.88 -0.24 28.09
C TYR A 128 13.47 -0.04 27.56
N SER A 129 12.62 0.61 28.34
CA SER A 129 11.27 0.95 27.93
C SER A 129 11.22 2.39 27.41
N LEU A 130 10.79 2.57 26.14
CA LEU A 130 10.58 3.87 25.55
C LEU A 130 9.11 4.28 25.76
N GLN A 131 8.83 5.09 26.78
CA GLN A 131 7.49 5.48 27.18
C GLN A 131 7.12 6.92 26.82
N ARG A 132 8.05 7.68 26.24
CA ARG A 132 7.82 9.07 25.85
C ARG A 132 7.42 9.15 24.37
N ASN A 133 6.23 9.68 24.10
CA ASN A 133 5.70 9.82 22.75
C ASN A 133 5.86 11.27 22.25
N PHE A 134 6.77 11.46 21.29
CA PHE A 134 7.06 12.75 20.68
C PHE A 134 6.25 13.03 19.42
N ARG A 135 5.48 12.05 18.93
CA ARG A 135 4.72 12.15 17.68
C ARG A 135 3.35 12.76 17.87
N SER A 136 2.54 12.17 18.75
CA SER A 136 1.10 12.37 18.76
C SER A 136 0.64 13.32 19.86
N ALA A 137 -0.50 13.98 19.63
CA ALA A 137 -1.19 14.77 20.65
C ALA A 137 -1.63 13.88 21.83
N PRO A 138 -1.76 14.42 23.06
CA PRO A 138 -2.08 13.64 24.27
C PRO A 138 -3.28 12.71 24.12
N SER A 139 -4.39 13.19 23.57
CA SER A 139 -5.61 12.40 23.38
C SER A 139 -5.45 11.19 22.42
N ILE A 140 -4.50 11.26 21.47
CA ILE A 140 -4.16 10.12 20.58
C ILE A 140 -3.26 9.14 21.33
N VAL A 141 -2.36 9.62 22.17
CA VAL A 141 -1.52 8.77 23.02
C VAL A 141 -2.38 8.01 24.04
N ASP A 142 -3.33 8.69 24.69
CA ASP A 142 -4.26 8.07 25.64
C ASP A 142 -5.10 6.97 24.96
N LEU A 143 -5.60 7.25 23.75
CA LEU A 143 -6.28 6.24 22.94
C LEU A 143 -5.37 5.03 22.66
N ALA A 144 -4.16 5.27 22.18
CA ALA A 144 -3.22 4.20 21.88
C ALA A 144 -2.89 3.35 23.11
N ASN A 145 -2.71 3.97 24.27
CA ASN A 145 -2.54 3.28 25.54
C ASN A 145 -3.74 2.39 25.86
N GLY A 146 -4.97 2.91 25.70
CA GLY A 146 -6.21 2.16 25.91
C GLY A 146 -6.42 0.98 24.95
N LEU A 147 -5.79 1.01 23.77
CA LEU A 147 -5.86 -0.08 22.79
C LEU A 147 -4.82 -1.19 23.05
N CYS A 148 -3.65 -0.87 23.58
CA CYS A 148 -2.56 -1.83 23.74
C CYS A 148 -2.16 -2.11 25.20
N GLY A 149 -2.80 -1.45 26.19
CA GLY A 149 -2.50 -1.63 27.62
C GLY A 149 -1.18 -1.02 28.08
N ARG A 150 -0.63 -0.02 27.34
CA ARG A 150 0.57 0.73 27.73
C ARG A 150 0.24 1.97 28.55
N SER A 151 1.28 2.65 29.03
CA SER A 151 1.20 3.90 29.78
C SER A 151 2.18 4.93 29.26
N ASP A 152 2.23 5.10 27.93
CA ASP A 152 3.10 6.07 27.29
C ASP A 152 2.65 7.50 27.61
N VAL A 153 3.60 8.41 27.74
CA VAL A 153 3.36 9.82 28.08
C VAL A 153 3.60 10.68 26.84
N ALA A 154 2.64 11.55 26.52
CA ALA A 154 2.79 12.50 25.45
C ALA A 154 3.77 13.61 25.86
N GLU A 155 4.79 13.87 25.03
CA GLU A 155 5.72 14.99 25.20
C GLU A 155 5.24 16.27 24.50
N ARG A 156 4.33 16.13 23.56
CA ARG A 156 3.72 17.25 22.87
C ARG A 156 2.60 17.86 23.72
N ALA A 157 2.56 19.19 23.76
CA ALA A 157 1.39 19.88 24.28
C ALA A 157 0.17 19.64 23.40
N ALA A 158 -1.02 19.68 24.01
CA ALA A 158 -2.26 19.63 23.27
C ALA A 158 -2.36 20.85 22.32
N PRO A 159 -2.64 20.64 21.02
CA PRO A 159 -2.88 21.76 20.11
C PRO A 159 -4.06 22.61 20.55
N SER A 160 -4.01 23.91 20.25
CA SER A 160 -5.14 24.84 20.50
C SER A 160 -6.31 24.64 19.53
N THR A 161 -6.04 24.01 18.38
CA THR A 161 -7.04 23.64 17.36
C THR A 161 -7.76 22.34 17.73
N PRO A 162 -8.95 22.02 17.16
CA PRO A 162 -9.61 20.74 17.34
C PRO A 162 -8.68 19.59 16.95
N HIS A 163 -8.38 18.72 17.90
CA HIS A 163 -7.45 17.60 17.76
C HIS A 163 -7.95 16.35 18.45
N GLY A 164 -7.34 15.20 18.16
CA GLY A 164 -7.60 13.93 18.84
C GLY A 164 -8.23 12.88 17.94
N ALA A 165 -8.90 11.92 18.58
CA ALA A 165 -9.49 10.78 17.93
C ALA A 165 -11.00 10.90 17.81
N PHE A 166 -11.48 10.76 16.59
CA PHE A 166 -12.90 10.87 16.27
C PHE A 166 -13.37 9.63 15.50
N PHE A 167 -14.67 9.39 15.51
CA PHE A 167 -15.29 8.38 14.65
C PHE A 167 -16.54 8.92 13.98
N THR A 168 -16.87 8.32 12.83
CA THR A 168 -18.08 8.67 12.07
C THR A 168 -18.65 7.45 11.35
N GLY A 169 -19.96 7.44 11.16
CA GLY A 169 -20.62 6.46 10.32
C GLY A 169 -20.46 6.81 8.83
N TYR A 170 -20.42 5.80 7.95
CA TYR A 170 -20.42 6.00 6.52
C TYR A 170 -21.18 4.91 5.75
N LYS A 171 -21.75 5.27 4.59
CA LYS A 171 -22.28 4.32 3.60
C LYS A 171 -21.25 4.12 2.48
N ARG A 172 -21.20 2.92 1.91
CA ARG A 172 -20.27 2.60 0.80
C ARG A 172 -20.39 3.55 -0.40
N THR A 173 -21.56 4.14 -0.61
CA THR A 173 -21.82 5.13 -1.67
C THR A 173 -21.36 6.55 -1.33
N GLN A 174 -20.91 6.81 -0.11
CA GLN A 174 -20.60 8.14 0.42
C GLN A 174 -19.10 8.37 0.69
N HIS A 175 -18.23 7.54 0.13
CA HIS A 175 -16.78 7.68 0.34
C HIS A 175 -16.25 9.08 -0.02
N SER A 176 -16.71 9.66 -1.14
CA SER A 176 -16.28 11.00 -1.55
C SER A 176 -16.70 12.07 -0.54
N GLN A 177 -17.95 12.00 -0.04
CA GLN A 177 -18.45 12.92 0.98
C GLN A 177 -17.66 12.80 2.30
N LEU A 178 -17.35 11.57 2.70
CA LEU A 178 -16.52 11.29 3.88
C LEU A 178 -15.12 11.91 3.74
N ILE A 179 -14.46 11.73 2.60
CA ILE A 179 -13.14 12.27 2.34
C ILE A 179 -13.19 13.81 2.32
N THR A 180 -14.21 14.41 1.69
CA THR A 180 -14.39 15.87 1.67
C THR A 180 -14.62 16.42 3.09
N ALA A 181 -15.44 15.77 3.91
CA ALA A 181 -15.66 16.17 5.30
C ALA A 181 -14.36 16.09 6.11
N PHE A 182 -13.58 15.04 5.92
CA PHE A 182 -12.27 14.91 6.57
C PHE A 182 -11.28 16.00 6.11
N GLN A 183 -11.24 16.34 4.81
CA GLN A 183 -10.42 17.45 4.30
C GLN A 183 -10.83 18.80 4.93
N GLY A 184 -12.13 19.03 5.14
CA GLY A 184 -12.61 20.18 5.88
C GLY A 184 -12.12 20.22 7.33
N ALA A 185 -12.15 19.07 8.02
CA ALA A 185 -11.61 18.94 9.38
C ALA A 185 -10.09 19.16 9.42
N MET A 186 -9.35 18.63 8.43
CA MET A 186 -7.90 18.85 8.28
C MET A 186 -7.58 20.35 8.13
N SER A 187 -8.33 21.06 7.28
CA SER A 187 -8.15 22.50 7.08
C SER A 187 -8.40 23.28 8.38
N ALA A 188 -9.42 22.89 9.18
CA ALA A 188 -9.74 23.53 10.44
C ALA A 188 -8.62 23.37 11.50
N VAL A 189 -7.85 22.27 11.43
CA VAL A 189 -6.71 22.03 12.34
C VAL A 189 -5.36 22.48 11.76
N GLY A 190 -5.34 22.99 10.53
CA GLY A 190 -4.10 23.39 9.85
C GLY A 190 -3.18 22.21 9.47
N ALA A 191 -3.74 21.01 9.28
CA ALA A 191 -2.98 19.85 8.88
C ALA A 191 -2.55 19.92 7.40
N ASP A 192 -1.29 19.57 7.13
CA ASP A 192 -0.77 19.54 5.76
C ASP A 192 -1.34 18.34 5.00
N VAL A 193 -1.96 18.59 3.85
CA VAL A 193 -2.55 17.55 3.00
C VAL A 193 -1.50 16.55 2.48
N THR A 194 -0.27 17.02 2.24
CA THR A 194 0.83 16.17 1.76
C THR A 194 1.38 15.25 2.85
N ARG A 195 1.14 15.61 4.11
CA ARG A 195 1.52 14.86 5.31
C ARG A 195 0.32 14.20 5.98
N SER A 196 -0.76 14.02 5.25
CA SER A 196 -1.98 13.40 5.73
C SER A 196 -2.42 12.29 4.78
N ALA A 197 -3.19 11.32 5.27
CA ALA A 197 -3.62 10.21 4.44
C ALA A 197 -4.97 9.63 4.84
N VAL A 198 -5.66 9.07 3.84
CA VAL A 198 -6.73 8.09 4.01
C VAL A 198 -6.11 6.71 4.00
N LEU A 199 -6.31 5.95 5.05
CA LEU A 199 -5.77 4.61 5.22
C LEU A 199 -6.89 3.56 5.24
N CYS A 200 -6.61 2.39 4.68
CA CYS A 200 -7.46 1.22 4.80
C CYS A 200 -6.60 -0.06 4.87
N ARG A 201 -7.19 -1.18 5.29
CA ARG A 201 -6.45 -2.44 5.38
C ARG A 201 -6.13 -3.02 4.01
N GLY A 202 -7.13 -3.08 3.13
CA GLY A 202 -7.04 -3.83 1.86
C GLY A 202 -6.69 -2.97 0.66
N LYS A 203 -5.84 -3.51 -0.24
CA LYS A 203 -5.47 -2.84 -1.49
C LYS A 203 -6.69 -2.56 -2.38
N GLY A 204 -7.67 -3.49 -2.47
CA GLY A 204 -8.87 -3.28 -3.29
C GLY A 204 -9.67 -2.05 -2.86
N LEU A 205 -9.89 -1.86 -1.54
CA LEU A 205 -10.56 -0.67 -1.04
C LEU A 205 -9.72 0.60 -1.29
N ALA A 206 -8.40 0.54 -1.11
CA ALA A 206 -7.51 1.66 -1.42
C ALA A 206 -7.59 2.05 -2.90
N ASP A 207 -7.62 1.08 -3.80
CA ASP A 207 -7.73 1.31 -5.25
C ASP A 207 -9.10 1.92 -5.61
N THR A 208 -10.19 1.43 -4.99
CA THR A 208 -11.54 2.01 -5.13
C THR A 208 -11.58 3.47 -4.63
N LEU A 209 -11.05 3.73 -3.45
CA LEU A 209 -11.05 5.07 -2.85
C LEU A 209 -10.18 6.07 -3.62
N ARG A 210 -9.12 5.59 -4.27
CA ARG A 210 -8.32 6.42 -5.20
C ARG A 210 -9.07 6.72 -6.48
N GLY A 211 -10.17 6.03 -6.77
CA GLY A 211 -10.82 6.05 -8.06
C GLY A 211 -9.97 5.39 -9.15
N ASP A 212 -9.11 4.44 -8.77
CA ASP A 212 -8.30 3.64 -9.69
C ASP A 212 -9.14 2.58 -10.42
N GLU A 213 -10.37 2.34 -9.96
CA GLU A 213 -11.34 1.59 -10.72
C GLU A 213 -11.85 2.45 -11.88
N ALA A 214 -11.77 1.90 -13.10
CA ALA A 214 -12.37 2.56 -14.23
C ALA A 214 -13.87 2.72 -13.95
N PRO A 215 -14.40 3.93 -14.05
CA PRO A 215 -15.80 4.18 -13.77
C PRO A 215 -16.73 3.45 -14.74
N ALA A 216 -16.18 2.87 -15.82
CA ALA A 216 -16.99 2.32 -16.90
C ALA A 216 -16.26 1.32 -17.79
N GLY A 217 -17.03 0.49 -18.49
CA GLY A 217 -16.56 -0.52 -19.44
C GLY A 217 -16.44 -1.92 -18.84
N GLN A 218 -16.19 -2.91 -19.69
CA GLN A 218 -15.97 -4.30 -19.33
C GLN A 218 -14.65 -4.83 -19.89
N GLY A 219 -14.09 -5.86 -19.28
CA GLY A 219 -12.90 -6.55 -19.79
C GLY A 219 -11.72 -5.61 -20.06
N LEU A 220 -11.12 -5.72 -21.25
CA LEU A 220 -9.93 -4.94 -21.62
C LEU A 220 -10.24 -3.46 -21.83
N VAL A 221 -11.47 -3.10 -22.25
CA VAL A 221 -11.91 -1.70 -22.37
C VAL A 221 -11.85 -1.01 -21.01
N LYS A 222 -12.27 -1.70 -19.95
CA LYS A 222 -12.16 -1.19 -18.58
C LYS A 222 -10.70 -0.90 -18.19
N ALA A 223 -9.74 -1.74 -18.60
CA ALA A 223 -8.33 -1.53 -18.34
C ALA A 223 -7.76 -0.28 -19.04
N PHE A 224 -8.12 -0.09 -20.32
CA PHE A 224 -7.73 1.12 -21.09
C PHE A 224 -8.40 2.40 -20.56
N ALA A 225 -9.66 2.32 -20.17
CA ALA A 225 -10.37 3.45 -19.56
C ALA A 225 -9.72 3.88 -18.24
N ALA A 226 -9.40 2.90 -17.38
CA ALA A 226 -8.66 3.15 -16.14
C ALA A 226 -7.27 3.78 -16.40
N ALA A 227 -6.57 3.30 -17.44
CA ALA A 227 -5.27 3.85 -17.80
C ALA A 227 -5.38 5.31 -18.30
N ALA A 228 -6.43 5.63 -19.07
CA ALA A 228 -6.68 7.00 -19.52
C ALA A 228 -6.95 7.96 -18.33
N VAL A 229 -7.77 7.53 -17.37
CA VAL A 229 -8.06 8.30 -16.15
C VAL A 229 -6.81 8.48 -15.30
N LEU A 230 -6.02 7.41 -15.08
CA LEU A 230 -4.76 7.47 -14.34
C LEU A 230 -3.78 8.48 -14.96
N ARG A 231 -3.63 8.43 -16.30
CA ARG A 231 -2.76 9.35 -17.03
C ARG A 231 -3.24 10.81 -16.92
N ASP A 232 -4.53 11.04 -17.24
CA ASP A 232 -5.04 12.39 -17.45
C ASP A 232 -5.38 13.11 -16.14
N ARG A 233 -6.04 12.41 -15.21
CA ARG A 233 -6.48 12.97 -13.93
C ARG A 233 -5.39 12.89 -12.85
N ARG A 234 -4.68 11.74 -12.77
CA ARG A 234 -3.73 11.47 -11.68
C ARG A 234 -2.28 11.77 -12.06
N LYS A 235 -1.99 12.01 -13.33
CA LYS A 235 -0.63 12.12 -13.87
C LYS A 235 0.25 10.90 -13.53
N ASP A 236 -0.38 9.77 -13.16
CA ASP A 236 0.30 8.51 -12.85
C ASP A 236 0.56 7.72 -14.13
N PHE A 237 1.57 8.18 -14.87
CA PHE A 237 1.95 7.58 -16.15
C PHE A 237 2.47 6.15 -15.99
N LEU A 238 3.10 5.82 -14.85
CA LEU A 238 3.66 4.49 -14.64
C LEU A 238 2.55 3.44 -14.46
N ARG A 239 1.57 3.72 -13.60
CA ARG A 239 0.42 2.80 -13.42
C ARG A 239 -0.45 2.73 -14.68
N ALA A 240 -0.64 3.85 -15.37
CA ALA A 240 -1.34 3.86 -16.65
C ALA A 240 -0.65 2.92 -17.65
N PHE A 241 0.68 3.03 -17.78
CA PHE A 241 1.49 2.16 -18.62
C PHE A 241 1.37 0.68 -18.23
N GLN A 242 1.48 0.35 -16.95
CA GLN A 242 1.36 -1.05 -16.48
C GLN A 242 0.00 -1.64 -16.85
N ARG A 243 -1.10 -0.88 -16.73
CA ARG A 243 -2.43 -1.32 -17.15
C ARG A 243 -2.54 -1.51 -18.66
N VAL A 244 -1.95 -0.60 -19.44
CA VAL A 244 -1.92 -0.72 -20.90
C VAL A 244 -1.12 -1.93 -21.33
N VAL A 245 0.04 -2.22 -20.72
CA VAL A 245 0.83 -3.42 -21.02
C VAL A 245 0.01 -4.68 -20.82
N VAL A 246 -0.65 -4.83 -19.67
CA VAL A 246 -1.50 -6.01 -19.40
C VAL A 246 -2.60 -6.15 -20.45
N ALA A 247 -3.26 -5.04 -20.82
CA ALA A 247 -4.35 -5.06 -21.79
C ALA A 247 -3.85 -5.35 -23.23
N VAL A 248 -2.70 -4.80 -23.63
CA VAL A 248 -2.08 -5.06 -24.94
C VAL A 248 -1.63 -6.50 -25.04
N VAL A 249 -0.93 -7.02 -24.03
CA VAL A 249 -0.46 -8.42 -24.00
C VAL A 249 -1.65 -9.40 -24.10
N ALA A 250 -2.77 -9.11 -23.46
CA ALA A 250 -3.99 -9.92 -23.56
C ALA A 250 -4.67 -9.88 -24.95
N LEU A 251 -4.26 -8.97 -25.83
CA LEU A 251 -4.69 -8.90 -27.24
C LEU A 251 -3.73 -9.63 -28.20
N LEU A 252 -2.63 -10.18 -27.72
CA LEU A 252 -1.65 -10.92 -28.52
C LEU A 252 -1.89 -12.43 -28.44
N GLU A 253 -1.43 -13.17 -29.46
CA GLU A 253 -1.46 -14.63 -29.52
C GLU A 253 -0.12 -15.22 -29.07
N ASN A 254 -0.17 -16.42 -28.53
CA ASN A 254 1.01 -17.24 -28.18
C ASN A 254 2.10 -16.45 -27.39
N VAL A 255 1.66 -15.64 -26.43
CA VAL A 255 2.55 -14.78 -25.67
C VAL A 255 3.47 -15.61 -24.75
N PRO A 256 4.79 -15.38 -24.76
CA PRO A 256 5.71 -16.02 -23.82
C PRO A 256 5.31 -15.77 -22.37
N HIS A 257 5.49 -16.81 -21.53
CA HIS A 257 5.22 -16.68 -20.10
C HIS A 257 6.11 -15.57 -19.50
N GLY A 258 5.50 -14.66 -18.72
CA GLY A 258 6.23 -13.56 -18.07
C GLY A 258 6.44 -12.30 -18.92
N MET A 259 5.91 -12.22 -20.15
CA MET A 259 6.09 -11.08 -21.05
C MET A 259 5.64 -9.74 -20.42
N VAL A 260 4.54 -9.74 -19.63
CA VAL A 260 4.12 -8.53 -18.90
C VAL A 260 5.22 -8.03 -17.98
N SER A 261 5.86 -8.93 -17.23
CA SER A 261 6.96 -8.58 -16.32
C SER A 261 8.19 -8.08 -17.07
N GLN A 262 8.52 -8.71 -18.20
CA GLN A 262 9.65 -8.30 -19.05
C GLN A 262 9.45 -6.89 -19.62
N ILE A 263 8.23 -6.54 -20.02
CA ILE A 263 7.91 -5.20 -20.54
C ILE A 263 7.81 -4.17 -19.41
N THR A 264 7.25 -4.51 -18.25
CA THR A 264 7.02 -3.57 -17.16
C THR A 264 8.24 -3.31 -16.30
N GLN A 265 9.16 -4.27 -16.20
CA GLN A 265 10.41 -4.13 -15.46
C GLN A 265 11.58 -3.77 -16.42
N PRO A 266 12.59 -3.02 -15.96
CA PRO A 266 13.81 -2.82 -16.75
C PRO A 266 14.47 -4.18 -17.02
N SER A 267 14.50 -4.60 -18.29
CA SER A 267 15.21 -5.81 -18.72
C SER A 267 16.35 -5.41 -19.63
N GLY A 268 17.44 -6.19 -19.62
CA GLY A 268 18.57 -5.99 -20.55
C GLY A 268 18.28 -6.46 -21.99
N ASP A 269 17.11 -7.04 -22.24
CA ASP A 269 16.70 -7.52 -23.56
C ASP A 269 16.23 -6.36 -24.44
N VAL A 270 16.90 -6.19 -25.59
CA VAL A 270 16.67 -5.09 -26.55
C VAL A 270 15.25 -5.13 -27.13
N ALA A 271 14.72 -6.32 -27.43
CA ALA A 271 13.39 -6.46 -28.02
C ALA A 271 12.31 -6.03 -26.99
N SER A 272 12.42 -6.45 -25.76
CA SER A 272 11.52 -6.03 -24.67
C SER A 272 11.58 -4.53 -24.42
N LEU A 273 12.75 -3.90 -24.54
CA LEU A 273 12.92 -2.45 -24.42
C LEU A 273 12.21 -1.69 -25.54
N GLU A 274 12.31 -2.16 -26.78
CA GLU A 274 11.63 -1.51 -27.91
C GLU A 274 10.11 -1.69 -27.87
N ILE A 275 9.61 -2.86 -27.45
CA ILE A 275 8.18 -3.09 -27.19
C ILE A 275 7.70 -2.16 -26.06
N ARG A 276 8.47 -2.05 -24.99
CA ARG A 276 8.22 -1.13 -23.88
C ARG A 276 8.12 0.32 -24.38
N LYS A 277 9.04 0.78 -25.20
CA LYS A 277 9.02 2.14 -25.78
C LYS A 277 7.75 2.39 -26.60
N ALA A 278 7.36 1.43 -27.44
CA ALA A 278 6.16 1.54 -28.26
C ALA A 278 4.89 1.66 -27.42
N ILE A 279 4.72 0.80 -26.41
CA ILE A 279 3.56 0.83 -25.51
C ILE A 279 3.60 2.07 -24.60
N TRP A 280 4.77 2.50 -24.17
CA TRP A 280 4.94 3.73 -23.39
C TRP A 280 4.57 4.98 -24.19
N ALA A 281 5.02 5.07 -25.45
CA ALA A 281 4.65 6.15 -26.35
C ALA A 281 3.13 6.18 -26.60
N PHE A 282 2.52 5.01 -26.84
CA PHE A 282 1.07 4.88 -26.96
C PHE A 282 0.34 5.36 -25.70
N THR A 283 0.82 4.98 -24.51
CA THR A 283 0.19 5.36 -23.24
C THR A 283 0.25 6.86 -22.99
N ARG A 284 1.39 7.51 -23.27
CA ARG A 284 1.60 8.94 -22.97
C ARG A 284 0.91 9.87 -23.95
N ASN A 285 0.77 9.48 -25.21
CA ASN A 285 0.28 10.35 -26.26
C ASN A 285 -1.25 10.29 -26.36
N ALA A 286 -1.92 11.32 -25.85
CA ALA A 286 -3.39 11.42 -25.95
C ALA A 286 -3.88 11.74 -27.37
N ALA A 287 -3.04 12.35 -28.23
CA ALA A 287 -3.42 12.70 -29.60
C ALA A 287 -3.32 11.53 -30.58
N ALA A 288 -2.30 10.68 -30.47
CA ALA A 288 -2.06 9.56 -31.39
C ALA A 288 -2.07 8.17 -30.72
N GLY A 289 -2.02 8.10 -29.41
CA GLY A 289 -2.05 6.86 -28.60
C GLY A 289 -3.36 6.68 -27.86
N LEU A 290 -3.25 6.36 -26.54
CA LEU A 290 -4.41 6.18 -25.68
C LEU A 290 -5.25 7.46 -25.65
N PRO A 291 -6.56 7.44 -26.08
CA PRO A 291 -7.36 8.66 -26.16
C PRO A 291 -7.56 9.33 -24.81
N SER A 292 -7.82 10.64 -24.80
CA SER A 292 -8.05 11.39 -23.56
C SER A 292 -9.32 10.95 -22.84
N ALA A 293 -9.25 10.88 -21.50
CA ALA A 293 -10.38 10.58 -20.63
C ALA A 293 -11.46 11.66 -20.66
N SER A 294 -11.19 12.85 -21.22
CA SER A 294 -12.15 13.95 -21.42
C SER A 294 -13.14 13.72 -22.57
N LEU A 295 -12.87 12.74 -23.43
CA LEU A 295 -13.76 12.43 -24.56
C LEU A 295 -14.96 11.60 -24.09
N VAL A 296 -16.12 11.79 -24.75
CA VAL A 296 -17.32 10.98 -24.48
C VAL A 296 -17.02 9.51 -24.76
N ALA A 297 -17.24 8.66 -23.75
CA ALA A 297 -16.65 7.32 -23.68
C ALA A 297 -17.14 6.39 -24.82
N ASP A 298 -18.42 6.36 -25.10
CA ASP A 298 -19.04 5.42 -26.06
C ASP A 298 -18.95 5.89 -27.52
N THR A 299 -18.98 7.22 -27.75
CA THR A 299 -19.10 7.82 -29.12
C THR A 299 -17.78 8.40 -29.63
N GLN A 300 -16.88 8.84 -28.77
CA GLN A 300 -15.63 9.48 -29.18
C GLN A 300 -14.40 8.66 -28.74
N TRP A 301 -14.30 8.34 -27.44
CA TRP A 301 -13.15 7.68 -26.86
C TRP A 301 -12.95 6.26 -27.38
N HIS A 302 -14.02 5.45 -27.39
CA HIS A 302 -13.95 4.04 -27.77
C HIS A 302 -13.61 3.83 -29.27
N PRO A 303 -14.22 4.54 -30.26
CA PRO A 303 -13.83 4.40 -31.65
C PRO A 303 -12.37 4.77 -31.90
N LEU A 304 -11.87 5.84 -31.26
CA LEU A 304 -10.47 6.23 -31.33
C LEU A 304 -9.55 5.18 -30.71
N LEU A 305 -9.91 4.65 -29.53
CA LEU A 305 -9.16 3.56 -28.89
C LEU A 305 -9.04 2.37 -29.84
N LEU A 306 -10.15 1.92 -30.42
CA LEU A 306 -10.18 0.75 -31.28
C LEU A 306 -9.30 0.94 -32.54
N ALA A 307 -9.37 2.11 -33.17
CA ALA A 307 -8.54 2.43 -34.33
C ALA A 307 -7.06 2.45 -33.97
N ARG A 308 -6.69 3.13 -32.90
CA ARG A 308 -5.29 3.32 -32.50
C ARG A 308 -4.63 2.05 -31.94
N ILE A 309 -5.39 1.20 -31.24
CA ILE A 309 -4.91 -0.11 -30.80
C ILE A 309 -4.58 -0.99 -31.98
N LYS A 310 -5.41 -1.01 -33.04
CA LYS A 310 -5.13 -1.76 -34.27
C LYS A 310 -3.80 -1.32 -34.90
N VAL A 311 -3.55 -0.01 -34.93
CA VAL A 311 -2.27 0.53 -35.44
C VAL A 311 -1.09 0.09 -34.58
N LEU A 312 -1.24 0.15 -33.25
CA LEU A 312 -0.19 -0.32 -32.33
C LEU A 312 0.10 -1.82 -32.53
N LEU A 313 -0.95 -2.66 -32.58
CA LEU A 313 -0.81 -4.11 -32.77
C LEU A 313 -0.16 -4.46 -34.10
N ALA A 314 -0.57 -3.81 -35.21
CA ALA A 314 0.06 -3.99 -36.51
C ALA A 314 1.56 -3.59 -36.49
N GLY A 315 1.90 -2.53 -35.76
CA GLY A 315 3.30 -2.14 -35.53
C GLY A 315 4.10 -3.17 -34.72
N LEU A 316 3.49 -3.77 -33.69
CA LEU A 316 4.11 -4.83 -32.91
C LEU A 316 4.27 -6.12 -33.72
N GLU A 317 3.32 -6.46 -34.56
CA GLU A 317 3.41 -7.60 -35.48
C GLU A 317 4.53 -7.41 -36.49
N SER A 318 4.55 -6.27 -37.20
CA SER A 318 5.54 -5.96 -38.23
C SER A 318 6.97 -5.92 -37.73
N LYS A 319 7.19 -5.38 -36.50
CA LYS A 319 8.56 -5.19 -35.97
C LYS A 319 9.05 -6.36 -35.13
N PHE A 320 8.15 -7.07 -34.46
CA PHE A 320 8.53 -8.06 -33.44
C PHE A 320 7.86 -9.43 -33.68
N GLY A 321 7.05 -9.59 -34.74
CA GLY A 321 6.33 -10.83 -35.04
C GLY A 321 5.21 -11.16 -34.07
N LEU A 322 4.77 -10.21 -33.24
CA LEU A 322 3.74 -10.41 -32.21
C LEU A 322 2.36 -10.30 -32.82
N LYS A 323 1.78 -11.44 -33.20
CA LYS A 323 0.45 -11.51 -33.81
C LYS A 323 -0.65 -11.13 -32.82
N SER A 324 -1.63 -10.39 -33.34
CA SER A 324 -2.84 -10.07 -32.56
C SER A 324 -3.90 -11.15 -32.67
N THR A 325 -4.73 -11.30 -31.64
CA THR A 325 -5.87 -12.23 -31.64
C THR A 325 -6.93 -11.78 -32.66
N ASP A 326 -7.61 -12.75 -33.30
CA ASP A 326 -8.59 -12.47 -34.38
C ASP A 326 -9.79 -11.63 -33.96
N ASN A 327 -10.19 -11.68 -32.71
CA ASN A 327 -11.44 -11.07 -32.22
C ASN A 327 -11.24 -9.77 -31.44
N ILE A 328 -10.35 -8.86 -31.89
CA ILE A 328 -10.05 -7.59 -31.21
C ILE A 328 -11.31 -6.78 -30.92
N GLY A 329 -12.22 -6.64 -31.89
CA GLY A 329 -13.48 -5.88 -31.73
C GLY A 329 -14.39 -6.45 -30.64
N ARG A 330 -14.43 -7.78 -30.48
CA ARG A 330 -15.21 -8.44 -29.42
C ARG A 330 -14.55 -8.27 -28.05
N LYS A 331 -13.21 -8.39 -27.98
CA LYS A 331 -12.43 -8.17 -26.74
C LYS A 331 -12.48 -6.72 -26.28
N LEU A 332 -12.59 -5.77 -27.22
CA LEU A 332 -12.73 -4.34 -26.98
C LEU A 332 -14.18 -3.86 -27.19
N SER A 333 -15.15 -4.57 -26.64
CA SER A 333 -16.57 -4.19 -26.74
C SER A 333 -16.86 -2.91 -25.96
N LYS A 334 -17.66 -1.99 -26.55
CA LYS A 334 -18.13 -0.75 -25.90
C LYS A 334 -19.20 -0.96 -24.83
N LYS A 335 -19.60 -2.20 -24.57
CA LYS A 335 -20.64 -2.52 -23.59
C LYS A 335 -20.27 -1.93 -22.21
N SER A 336 -21.24 -1.31 -21.56
CA SER A 336 -21.09 -0.66 -20.24
C SER A 336 -20.22 0.61 -20.25
N LEU A 337 -19.93 1.22 -21.41
CA LEU A 337 -19.40 2.57 -21.46
C LEU A 337 -20.54 3.59 -21.34
N PRO A 338 -20.36 4.69 -20.58
CA PRO A 338 -21.35 5.76 -20.48
C PRO A 338 -21.33 6.66 -21.71
N SER A 339 -22.45 7.32 -21.99
CA SER A 339 -22.54 8.43 -22.94
C SER A 339 -22.09 9.75 -22.30
N ALA A 340 -20.96 9.72 -21.60
CA ALA A 340 -20.34 10.82 -20.88
C ALA A 340 -18.82 10.64 -20.89
N PRO A 341 -18.01 11.67 -20.62
CA PRO A 341 -16.57 11.55 -20.46
C PRO A 341 -16.19 10.56 -19.35
N LEU A 342 -15.03 9.88 -19.50
CA LEU A 342 -14.48 9.01 -18.45
C LEU A 342 -14.01 9.81 -17.23
N ALA A 343 -13.62 11.08 -17.43
CA ALA A 343 -13.32 12.04 -16.37
C ALA A 343 -13.86 13.42 -16.78
N ASN A 344 -14.52 14.12 -15.86
CA ASN A 344 -15.05 15.45 -16.11
C ASN A 344 -13.93 16.49 -16.24
N ALA A 345 -14.21 17.62 -16.92
CA ALA A 345 -13.25 18.69 -17.14
C ALA A 345 -12.72 19.27 -15.80
N GLU A 346 -13.59 19.41 -14.79
CA GLU A 346 -13.25 19.86 -13.45
C GLU A 346 -12.25 18.90 -12.74
N ASP A 347 -12.45 17.60 -12.93
CA ASP A 347 -11.55 16.55 -12.42
C ASP A 347 -10.16 16.58 -13.08
N LEU A 348 -10.07 17.09 -14.32
CA LEU A 348 -8.82 17.20 -15.08
C LEU A 348 -8.08 18.51 -14.78
N ALA A 349 -8.81 19.59 -14.46
CA ALA A 349 -8.26 20.89 -14.11
C ALA A 349 -7.68 20.93 -12.68
N SER A 350 -8.13 20.06 -11.78
CA SER A 350 -7.70 20.02 -10.38
C SER A 350 -6.31 19.43 -10.14
N SER A 351 -5.49 19.26 -11.18
CA SER A 351 -4.19 18.56 -11.10
C SER A 351 -3.10 19.26 -10.29
N ASP A 352 -3.25 20.56 -9.96
CA ASP A 352 -2.29 21.33 -9.17
C ASP A 352 -2.64 21.43 -7.67
N VAL A 353 -3.80 20.93 -7.26
CA VAL A 353 -4.14 20.85 -5.84
C VAL A 353 -3.56 19.56 -5.28
N ALA A 354 -2.71 19.66 -4.27
CA ALA A 354 -2.18 18.53 -3.54
C ALA A 354 -3.33 17.60 -3.09
N THR A 355 -3.43 16.44 -3.71
CA THR A 355 -4.52 15.49 -3.42
C THR A 355 -4.19 14.67 -2.19
N LEU A 356 -5.16 14.52 -1.29
CA LEU A 356 -5.02 13.69 -0.11
C LEU A 356 -4.68 12.25 -0.53
N ARG A 357 -3.56 11.75 -0.04
CA ARG A 357 -3.06 10.41 -0.32
C ARG A 357 -4.02 9.35 0.22
N VAL A 358 -4.31 8.33 -0.57
CA VAL A 358 -5.04 7.13 -0.14
C VAL A 358 -4.10 5.93 -0.23
N ASP A 359 -3.94 5.17 0.85
CA ASP A 359 -3.06 4.00 0.85
C ASP A 359 -3.50 2.91 1.84
N THR A 360 -2.77 1.79 1.84
CA THR A 360 -2.96 0.77 2.88
C THR A 360 -2.14 1.12 4.13
N VAL A 361 -2.60 0.65 5.29
CA VAL A 361 -1.87 0.82 6.56
C VAL A 361 -0.45 0.27 6.47
N HIS A 362 -0.24 -0.85 5.78
CA HIS A 362 1.08 -1.45 5.57
C HIS A 362 2.08 -0.50 4.90
N LYS A 363 1.62 0.31 3.94
CA LYS A 363 2.48 1.28 3.25
C LYS A 363 2.76 2.54 4.06
N ALA A 364 1.86 2.88 4.97
CA ALA A 364 2.03 4.03 5.88
C ALA A 364 2.79 3.67 7.16
N LYS A 365 3.17 2.39 7.35
CA LYS A 365 3.96 1.98 8.52
C LYS A 365 5.29 2.74 8.54
N GLY A 366 5.75 3.11 9.73
CA GLY A 366 6.95 3.95 9.93
C GLY A 366 6.74 5.45 9.72
N GLU A 367 5.68 5.86 9.02
CA GLU A 367 5.42 7.28 8.76
C GLU A 367 4.80 8.01 9.96
N SER A 368 4.91 9.34 9.94
CA SER A 368 4.25 10.25 10.87
C SER A 368 3.38 11.21 10.06
N LEU A 369 2.06 11.13 10.24
CA LEU A 369 1.06 11.84 9.46
C LEU A 369 0.35 12.89 10.33
N ASP A 370 0.16 14.10 9.83
CA ASP A 370 -0.52 15.16 10.57
C ASP A 370 -1.98 14.78 10.84
N ALA A 371 -2.67 14.22 9.84
CA ALA A 371 -4.03 13.71 9.98
C ALA A 371 -4.21 12.36 9.29
N VAL A 372 -5.01 11.49 9.88
CA VAL A 372 -5.32 10.16 9.37
C VAL A 372 -6.83 9.94 9.36
N LEU A 373 -7.37 9.53 8.20
CA LEU A 373 -8.71 8.95 8.10
C LEU A 373 -8.54 7.43 7.88
N TYR A 374 -8.89 6.63 8.88
CA TYR A 374 -8.88 5.17 8.76
C TYR A 374 -10.27 4.66 8.40
N ILE A 375 -10.45 4.21 7.14
CA ILE A 375 -11.71 3.63 6.67
C ILE A 375 -11.72 2.13 6.93
N THR A 376 -12.68 1.67 7.73
CA THR A 376 -12.77 0.29 8.21
C THR A 376 -13.98 -0.45 7.63
N LEU A 377 -13.89 -1.78 7.61
CA LEU A 377 -15.06 -2.67 7.61
C LEU A 377 -15.46 -2.95 9.06
N LYS A 378 -16.64 -3.58 9.29
CA LYS A 378 -17.11 -3.90 10.65
C LYS A 378 -16.08 -4.71 11.43
N GLU A 379 -15.57 -5.79 10.84
CA GLU A 379 -14.58 -6.67 11.44
C GLU A 379 -13.25 -5.97 11.76
N HIS A 380 -12.85 -4.98 10.95
CA HIS A 380 -11.62 -4.21 11.20
C HIS A 380 -11.80 -3.22 12.36
N ALA A 381 -12.95 -2.58 12.42
CA ALA A 381 -13.26 -1.67 13.53
C ALA A 381 -13.39 -2.44 14.85
N GLN A 382 -14.07 -3.60 14.83
CA GLN A 382 -14.16 -4.47 15.99
C GLN A 382 -12.79 -4.92 16.48
N ALA A 383 -11.94 -5.43 15.57
CA ALA A 383 -10.60 -5.88 15.93
C ALA A 383 -9.71 -4.76 16.49
N LEU A 384 -9.85 -3.52 15.99
CA LEU A 384 -9.17 -2.34 16.57
C LEU A 384 -9.60 -2.14 18.03
N LEU A 385 -10.90 -2.23 18.32
CA LEU A 385 -11.46 -2.02 19.67
C LEU A 385 -11.11 -3.15 20.64
N ASP A 386 -10.98 -4.38 20.14
CA ASP A 386 -10.54 -5.56 20.89
C ASP A 386 -9.05 -5.51 21.25
N GLY A 387 -8.29 -4.61 20.59
CA GLY A 387 -6.89 -4.35 20.90
C GLY A 387 -5.90 -5.08 19.97
N VAL A 388 -4.67 -5.30 20.46
CA VAL A 388 -3.51 -5.70 19.65
C VAL A 388 -3.23 -7.21 19.64
N SER A 389 -4.11 -8.03 20.20
CA SER A 389 -3.92 -9.49 20.29
C SER A 389 -3.91 -10.18 18.92
N THR A 390 -4.61 -9.62 17.93
CA THR A 390 -4.68 -10.15 16.57
C THR A 390 -3.93 -9.27 15.58
N GLU A 391 -3.49 -9.83 14.44
CA GLU A 391 -2.86 -9.04 13.37
C GLU A 391 -3.78 -7.92 12.88
N VAL A 392 -5.08 -8.20 12.74
CA VAL A 392 -6.06 -7.19 12.29
C VAL A 392 -6.18 -6.04 13.29
N GLY A 393 -6.18 -6.35 14.58
CA GLY A 393 -6.16 -5.35 15.66
C GLY A 393 -4.88 -4.51 15.63
N ARG A 394 -3.71 -5.13 15.46
CA ARG A 394 -2.43 -4.43 15.30
C ARG A 394 -2.40 -3.53 14.06
N ILE A 395 -3.01 -3.95 12.94
CA ILE A 395 -3.16 -3.08 11.74
C ILE A 395 -3.96 -1.81 12.09
N GLY A 396 -5.06 -1.95 12.83
CA GLY A 396 -5.85 -0.81 13.31
C GLY A 396 -5.06 0.09 14.27
N TYR A 397 -4.32 -0.50 15.20
CA TYR A 397 -3.43 0.21 16.13
C TYR A 397 -2.34 0.98 15.38
N VAL A 398 -1.68 0.35 14.38
CA VAL A 398 -0.71 1.04 13.53
C VAL A 398 -1.35 2.22 12.81
N ALA A 399 -2.55 2.07 12.23
CA ALA A 399 -3.26 3.18 11.58
C ALA A 399 -3.49 4.34 12.54
N ALA A 400 -3.97 4.06 13.76
CA ALA A 400 -4.23 5.07 14.78
C ALA A 400 -2.96 5.80 15.22
N THR A 401 -1.86 5.06 15.43
CA THR A 401 -0.58 5.62 15.89
C THR A 401 0.23 6.34 14.81
N ARG A 402 -0.25 6.37 13.54
CA ARG A 402 0.36 7.24 12.51
C ARG A 402 -0.05 8.69 12.69
N ALA A 403 -1.22 8.97 13.29
CA ALA A 403 -1.75 10.32 13.44
C ALA A 403 -0.96 11.14 14.48
N ARG A 404 -0.66 12.37 14.12
CA ARG A 404 -0.05 13.36 15.02
C ARG A 404 -1.12 14.15 15.76
N ASP A 405 -2.04 14.75 15.03
CA ASP A 405 -2.98 15.74 15.57
C ASP A 405 -4.44 15.33 15.38
N LEU A 406 -4.78 14.68 14.26
CA LEU A 406 -6.16 14.32 13.92
C LEU A 406 -6.26 12.86 13.45
N LEU A 407 -7.09 12.09 14.14
CA LEU A 407 -7.46 10.73 13.76
C LEU A 407 -8.97 10.65 13.57
N TRP A 408 -9.42 10.22 12.41
CA TRP A 408 -10.80 9.81 12.17
C TRP A 408 -10.87 8.31 11.87
N VAL A 409 -11.78 7.60 12.52
CA VAL A 409 -12.12 6.21 12.21
C VAL A 409 -13.52 6.19 11.61
N ALA A 410 -13.60 5.81 10.33
CA ALA A 410 -14.87 5.67 9.65
C ALA A 410 -15.35 4.22 9.74
N VAL A 411 -16.57 4.05 10.24
CA VAL A 411 -17.22 2.76 10.51
C VAL A 411 -18.47 2.63 9.65
N PRO A 412 -18.76 1.47 9.04
CA PRO A 412 -20.00 1.29 8.28
C PRO A 412 -21.23 1.61 9.12
N ASP A 413 -22.19 2.37 8.58
CA ASP A 413 -23.44 2.72 9.29
C ASP A 413 -24.17 1.49 9.84
N SER A 414 -24.12 0.38 9.12
CA SER A 414 -24.73 -0.89 9.56
C SER A 414 -24.13 -1.45 10.86
N ALA A 415 -22.88 -1.06 11.19
CA ALA A 415 -22.20 -1.50 12.41
C ALA A 415 -22.25 -0.46 13.54
N MET A 416 -22.70 0.77 13.26
CA MET A 416 -22.69 1.88 14.23
C MET A 416 -23.48 1.58 15.49
N LYS A 417 -24.65 0.93 15.38
CA LYS A 417 -25.47 0.57 16.56
C LYS A 417 -24.70 -0.27 17.58
N GLU A 418 -23.85 -1.17 17.09
CA GLU A 418 -23.08 -2.10 17.93
C GLU A 418 -21.76 -1.48 18.41
N LEU A 419 -21.02 -0.82 17.51
CA LEU A 419 -19.67 -0.35 17.80
C LEU A 419 -19.58 1.02 18.47
N ARG A 420 -20.62 1.88 18.33
CA ARG A 420 -20.65 3.22 18.93
C ARG A 420 -20.37 3.24 20.43
N PRO A 421 -21.02 2.39 21.28
CA PRO A 421 -20.72 2.38 22.72
C PRO A 421 -19.26 2.02 23.00
N MET A 422 -18.68 1.09 22.25
CA MET A 422 -17.30 0.65 22.41
C MET A 422 -16.31 1.75 21.98
N LEU A 423 -16.59 2.46 20.89
CA LEU A 423 -15.79 3.60 20.43
C LEU A 423 -15.76 4.72 21.47
N LEU A 424 -16.92 5.06 22.02
CA LEU A 424 -17.03 6.06 23.10
C LEU A 424 -16.27 5.63 24.36
N ALA A 425 -16.41 4.36 24.76
CA ALA A 425 -15.70 3.80 25.92
C ALA A 425 -14.16 3.80 25.74
N LYS A 426 -13.66 3.71 24.50
CA LYS A 426 -12.23 3.83 24.17
C LYS A 426 -11.75 5.29 24.06
N GLY A 427 -12.63 6.27 24.23
CA GLY A 427 -12.26 7.69 24.22
C GLY A 427 -12.35 8.38 22.85
N PHE A 428 -12.90 7.72 21.83
CA PHE A 428 -13.22 8.40 20.58
C PHE A 428 -14.40 9.36 20.75
N LYS A 429 -14.38 10.46 20.01
CA LYS A 429 -15.48 11.43 19.95
C LYS A 429 -16.27 11.25 18.65
N GLU A 430 -17.59 11.28 18.70
CA GLU A 430 -18.41 11.16 17.50
C GLU A 430 -18.43 12.47 16.71
N VAL A 431 -18.34 12.37 15.37
CA VAL A 431 -18.44 13.51 14.46
C VAL A 431 -19.37 13.17 13.31
N GLY A 432 -20.24 14.11 12.94
CA GLY A 432 -21.15 13.95 11.78
C GLY A 432 -20.49 14.42 10.49
N ILE A 433 -20.70 13.69 9.39
CA ILE A 433 -20.19 14.08 8.06
C ILE A 433 -20.74 15.46 7.63
N ALA A 434 -21.97 15.81 8.03
CA ALA A 434 -22.64 17.08 7.66
C ALA A 434 -22.13 18.31 8.42
N THR A 435 -21.47 18.15 9.58
CA THR A 435 -21.14 19.28 10.47
C THR A 435 -19.93 20.08 9.97
N VAL A 436 -19.13 19.55 9.05
CA VAL A 436 -17.86 20.15 8.61
C VAL A 436 -18.00 21.02 7.36
N VAL A 437 -19.12 20.92 6.63
CA VAL A 437 -19.34 21.69 5.38
C VAL A 437 -19.70 23.18 5.63
N ALA A 438 -19.96 23.58 6.86
CA ALA A 438 -20.59 24.88 7.18
C ALA A 438 -19.63 26.03 7.54
N THR A 439 -18.30 25.91 7.37
CA THR A 439 -17.37 27.03 7.63
C THR A 439 -16.48 27.33 6.45
N THR A 440 -17.08 27.78 5.35
CA THR A 440 -16.36 28.62 4.39
C THR A 440 -16.39 30.06 4.92
N PRO A 441 -15.25 30.71 5.21
CA PRO A 441 -15.26 32.12 5.57
C PRO A 441 -15.75 32.92 4.36
N SER A 442 -16.86 33.66 4.53
CA SER A 442 -17.31 34.65 3.57
C SER A 442 -16.22 35.71 3.41
N VAL A 443 -15.70 35.84 2.20
CA VAL A 443 -14.83 36.95 1.79
C VAL A 443 -15.63 38.25 1.99
N PRO A 444 -15.15 39.22 2.77
CA PRO A 444 -15.82 40.52 2.87
C PRO A 444 -15.74 41.21 1.51
N SER A 445 -16.91 41.50 0.93
CA SER A 445 -17.04 42.34 -0.23
C SER A 445 -16.52 43.77 0.08
N THR A 446 -15.37 44.14 -0.47
CA THR A 446 -14.87 45.50 -0.44
C THR A 446 -15.80 46.36 -1.31
N THR A 447 -16.69 47.09 -0.65
CA THR A 447 -17.46 48.18 -1.27
C THR A 447 -16.48 49.30 -1.60
N GLN A 448 -16.19 49.50 -2.89
CA GLN A 448 -15.58 50.72 -3.36
C GLN A 448 -16.61 51.84 -3.23
N THR A 449 -16.33 52.82 -2.38
CA THR A 449 -17.01 54.09 -2.38
C THR A 449 -16.23 55.05 -3.28
N GLN A 450 -16.96 55.72 -4.16
CA GLN A 450 -16.50 56.79 -5.08
C GLN A 450 -15.87 57.96 -4.35
#